data_6afdccd80304e4180cc69d56bede6ad1
#
_entry.id   6afdccd80304e4180cc69d56bede6ad1
#
_cell.length_a   1.000
_cell.length_b   1.000
_cell.length_c   1.000
_cell.angle_alpha   90.00
_cell.angle_beta   90.00
_cell.angle_gamma   90.00
#
_symmetry.space_group_name_H-M   'P 1'
#
loop_
_entity.id
_entity.type
_entity.pdbx_description
1 polymer ?
#
loop_
_entity_poly.entity_id
_entity_poly.type
_entity_poly.pdbx_seq_one_letter_code
_entity_poly.pdbx_strand_id
1 'polypeptide(L)'
;MLLLAITVGTFSSCVNDDDYQTPTFGCVDTSLVKTKEVAEIPATSTVTQYTENDVIEAYVVSSDRGGNFFKSISMQTLDGSKAFSVPVDIESSFASYEPGRKVFIKMQNLYTDVSFGGMRIGGLFVSTSNIPSVGRLSRTQVQSSIIKSCTVVNEDELVQTLSISELLNDSNINKLVELNAVQFVEAALDKTYYVEGASNTVGGATNHLLVDNSGQNVIFRTSSFAAYAGKPVQTGSGKIRGILTRFNNDYQFVARYESDIKLDQPRLAPPFFTENFESLPNTGNNIWVSLPGWSNVSMNGTERWEARLFSNNKYAQMSAFGTNENNVDARLITPAIDLSQFTSSFMRFGVKTGFYNGVGLTVWYSTDYNGGGTAGEINAATWTELPTSIASITDTSYATNFYGMLVDLSSITSNNVYISFRYQGSSTGVTTTYQVDNVEFLGQ
;
A
#
# COMPACT_ATOMS: atom_id res chain seq x y z
N MET A 1 75.05 -29.55 -47.43
CA MET A 1 73.92 -28.68 -47.39
C MET A 1 72.65 -29.62 -47.42
N LEU A 2 72.14 -29.91 -46.28
CA LEU A 2 71.02 -30.88 -46.14
C LEU A 2 69.76 -30.07 -45.96
N LEU A 3 68.83 -30.15 -46.91
CA LEU A 3 67.49 -29.53 -46.81
C LEU A 3 66.57 -30.43 -45.99
N LEU A 4 66.12 -29.92 -44.86
CA LEU A 4 65.11 -30.57 -44.04
C LEU A 4 63.70 -30.07 -44.49
N ALA A 5 62.92 -30.97 -45.12
CA ALA A 5 61.57 -30.67 -45.53
C ALA A 5 60.65 -30.92 -44.34
N ILE A 6 60.04 -29.84 -43.82
CA ILE A 6 59.00 -29.90 -42.78
C ILE A 6 57.64 -30.10 -43.48
N THR A 7 57.05 -31.30 -43.35
CA THR A 7 55.66 -31.58 -43.74
C THR A 7 54.72 -31.07 -42.65
N VAL A 8 53.99 -30.00 -42.92
CA VAL A 8 52.87 -29.52 -42.09
C VAL A 8 51.65 -30.38 -42.37
N GLY A 9 51.36 -31.30 -41.48
CA GLY A 9 50.11 -32.04 -41.50
C GLY A 9 48.95 -31.16 -41.06
N THR A 10 48.07 -30.82 -41.98
CA THR A 10 46.75 -30.18 -41.68
C THR A 10 45.84 -31.24 -41.13
N PHE A 11 45.57 -31.19 -39.81
CA PHE A 11 44.45 -31.89 -39.21
C PHE A 11 43.18 -31.15 -39.59
N SER A 12 42.45 -31.62 -40.60
CA SER A 12 41.08 -31.25 -40.88
C SER A 12 40.20 -31.97 -39.87
N SER A 13 39.77 -31.28 -38.81
CA SER A 13 38.69 -31.76 -37.97
C SER A 13 37.38 -31.57 -38.75
N CYS A 14 36.84 -32.63 -39.26
CA CYS A 14 35.49 -32.65 -39.79
C CYS A 14 34.52 -32.65 -38.62
N VAL A 15 34.21 -31.47 -38.09
CA VAL A 15 32.97 -31.21 -37.36
C VAL A 15 32.01 -30.68 -38.40
N ASN A 16 31.09 -31.54 -38.86
CA ASN A 16 29.94 -31.07 -39.63
C ASN A 16 29.10 -30.20 -38.70
N ASP A 17 29.10 -28.90 -38.88
CA ASP A 17 28.29 -27.94 -38.12
C ASP A 17 26.77 -28.19 -38.28
N ASP A 18 26.36 -29.02 -39.23
CA ASP A 18 24.96 -29.30 -39.53
C ASP A 18 24.31 -30.41 -38.67
N ASP A 19 25.11 -31.16 -37.89
CA ASP A 19 24.61 -32.27 -37.08
C ASP A 19 24.26 -31.88 -35.62
N TYR A 20 24.56 -30.66 -35.19
CA TYR A 20 24.18 -30.16 -33.87
C TYR A 20 22.98 -29.20 -33.98
N GLN A 21 21.80 -29.77 -34.12
CA GLN A 21 20.59 -29.03 -33.78
C GLN A 21 20.66 -28.70 -32.27
N THR A 22 20.64 -27.43 -31.91
CA THR A 22 20.40 -27.04 -30.54
C THR A 22 19.12 -27.75 -30.09
N PRO A 23 19.18 -28.60 -29.05
CA PRO A 23 17.98 -29.27 -28.59
C PRO A 23 16.99 -28.17 -28.18
N THR A 24 15.92 -28.03 -28.94
CA THR A 24 14.77 -27.24 -28.51
C THR A 24 14.16 -27.98 -27.34
N PHE A 25 14.57 -27.62 -26.12
CA PHE A 25 13.87 -28.05 -24.91
C PHE A 25 12.51 -27.37 -24.90
N GLY A 26 11.60 -27.84 -25.72
CA GLY A 26 10.21 -27.45 -25.64
C GLY A 26 9.72 -27.82 -24.24
N CYS A 27 9.19 -26.84 -23.53
CA CYS A 27 8.52 -27.12 -22.26
C CYS A 27 7.35 -28.10 -22.56
N VAL A 28 7.31 -29.19 -21.82
CA VAL A 28 6.18 -30.14 -21.87
C VAL A 28 5.24 -29.73 -20.74
N ASP A 29 4.04 -29.28 -21.12
CA ASP A 29 3.05 -28.83 -20.14
C ASP A 29 2.48 -30.01 -19.35
N THR A 30 2.01 -29.73 -18.16
CA THR A 30 1.35 -30.71 -17.29
C THR A 30 -0.07 -30.98 -17.78
N SER A 31 -0.55 -32.21 -17.57
CA SER A 31 -1.95 -32.58 -17.79
C SER A 31 -2.87 -32.25 -16.61
N LEU A 32 -2.33 -31.63 -15.55
CA LEU A 32 -3.13 -31.25 -14.39
C LEU A 32 -4.16 -30.16 -14.77
N VAL A 33 -5.36 -30.33 -14.22
CA VAL A 33 -6.45 -29.36 -14.33
C VAL A 33 -6.82 -28.89 -12.93
N LYS A 34 -7.10 -27.62 -12.80
CA LYS A 34 -7.64 -27.04 -11.57
C LYS A 34 -8.96 -27.73 -11.22
N THR A 35 -9.12 -28.20 -9.99
CA THR A 35 -10.35 -28.79 -9.46
C THR A 35 -11.04 -27.89 -8.45
N LYS A 36 -10.30 -26.92 -7.87
CA LYS A 36 -10.82 -26.04 -6.83
C LYS A 36 -10.23 -24.64 -6.92
N GLU A 37 -11.01 -23.63 -6.59
CA GLU A 37 -10.53 -22.24 -6.50
C GLU A 37 -9.73 -22.00 -5.23
N VAL A 38 -8.73 -21.11 -5.28
CA VAL A 38 -7.95 -20.73 -4.09
C VAL A 38 -8.86 -20.18 -2.98
N ALA A 39 -9.93 -19.48 -3.36
CA ALA A 39 -10.91 -18.93 -2.41
C ALA A 39 -11.68 -19.99 -1.60
N GLU A 40 -11.75 -21.22 -2.11
CA GLU A 40 -12.45 -22.32 -1.46
C GLU A 40 -11.54 -23.14 -0.53
N ILE A 41 -10.22 -22.88 -0.55
CA ILE A 41 -9.28 -23.55 0.33
C ILE A 41 -9.42 -22.96 1.74
N PRO A 42 -9.78 -23.76 2.75
CA PRO A 42 -9.92 -23.27 4.11
C PRO A 42 -8.56 -22.88 4.68
N ALA A 43 -8.47 -21.70 5.27
CA ALA A 43 -7.32 -21.25 6.04
C ALA A 43 -7.79 -20.38 7.20
N THR A 44 -7.34 -20.70 8.40
CA THR A 44 -7.66 -19.96 9.63
C THR A 44 -6.37 -19.71 10.42
N SER A 45 -6.44 -19.04 11.55
CA SER A 45 -5.29 -18.90 12.46
C SER A 45 -4.78 -20.24 13.03
N THR A 46 -5.59 -21.31 12.95
CA THR A 46 -5.21 -22.66 13.35
C THR A 46 -4.74 -23.43 12.12
N VAL A 47 -3.54 -24.01 12.19
CA VAL A 47 -3.01 -24.85 11.10
C VAL A 47 -3.89 -26.08 10.91
N THR A 48 -4.25 -26.36 9.64
CA THR A 48 -5.13 -27.48 9.29
C THR A 48 -4.52 -28.25 8.12
N GLN A 49 -4.54 -29.57 8.21
CA GLN A 49 -4.14 -30.43 7.09
C GLN A 49 -5.24 -30.50 6.05
N TYR A 50 -4.89 -30.31 4.78
CA TYR A 50 -5.79 -30.50 3.66
C TYR A 50 -5.79 -31.98 3.23
N THR A 51 -6.94 -32.62 3.23
CA THR A 51 -7.07 -34.06 3.02
C THR A 51 -7.56 -34.47 1.61
N GLU A 52 -8.31 -33.52 0.96
CA GLU A 52 -8.90 -33.79 -0.35
C GLU A 52 -7.85 -33.78 -1.47
N ASN A 53 -8.09 -34.56 -2.53
CA ASN A 53 -7.20 -34.61 -3.68
C ASN A 53 -7.52 -33.49 -4.68
N ASP A 54 -7.47 -32.25 -4.20
CA ASP A 54 -7.72 -31.07 -5.02
C ASP A 54 -6.44 -30.48 -5.60
N VAL A 55 -6.61 -29.80 -6.72
CA VAL A 55 -5.57 -29.04 -7.42
C VAL A 55 -6.03 -27.60 -7.57
N ILE A 56 -5.25 -26.66 -7.06
CA ILE A 56 -5.44 -25.22 -7.28
C ILE A 56 -4.46 -24.70 -8.33
N GLU A 57 -4.83 -23.59 -8.94
CA GLU A 57 -4.00 -22.86 -9.92
C GLU A 57 -3.63 -21.50 -9.37
N ALA A 58 -2.37 -21.10 -9.55
CA ALA A 58 -1.89 -19.79 -9.15
C ALA A 58 -0.72 -19.33 -10.02
N TYR A 59 -0.35 -18.06 -9.90
CA TYR A 59 0.76 -17.42 -10.60
C TYR A 59 1.79 -16.91 -9.59
N VAL A 60 3.05 -17.20 -9.86
CA VAL A 60 4.16 -16.73 -9.03
C VAL A 60 4.32 -15.22 -9.19
N VAL A 61 4.47 -14.50 -8.09
CA VAL A 61 4.64 -13.04 -8.10
C VAL A 61 5.87 -12.54 -7.36
N SER A 62 6.44 -13.30 -6.42
CA SER A 62 7.70 -12.97 -5.77
C SER A 62 8.91 -13.62 -6.47
N SER A 63 10.11 -13.18 -6.11
CA SER A 63 11.36 -13.75 -6.61
C SER A 63 12.47 -13.62 -5.56
N ASP A 64 13.22 -14.67 -5.34
CA ASP A 64 14.42 -14.65 -4.49
C ASP A 64 15.70 -14.25 -5.25
N ARG A 65 15.64 -14.00 -6.56
CA ARG A 65 16.79 -13.56 -7.38
C ARG A 65 17.41 -12.25 -6.90
N GLY A 66 16.57 -11.31 -6.44
CA GLY A 66 17.02 -10.03 -5.92
C GLY A 66 17.46 -10.06 -4.45
N GLY A 67 17.38 -11.20 -3.76
CA GLY A 67 17.84 -11.39 -2.39
C GLY A 67 16.93 -10.81 -1.30
N ASN A 68 15.83 -10.16 -1.66
CA ASN A 68 14.89 -9.57 -0.68
C ASN A 68 13.84 -10.60 -0.20
N PHE A 69 13.64 -11.68 -0.93
CA PHE A 69 12.83 -12.83 -0.54
C PHE A 69 13.73 -14.03 -0.25
N PHE A 70 13.38 -14.81 0.76
CA PHE A 70 14.16 -15.98 1.13
C PHE A 70 13.27 -17.13 1.57
N LYS A 71 13.40 -18.25 0.86
CA LYS A 71 12.70 -19.53 1.18
C LYS A 71 11.18 -19.37 1.33
N SER A 72 10.59 -18.49 0.55
CA SER A 72 9.15 -18.29 0.46
C SER A 72 8.78 -17.79 -0.93
N ILE A 73 7.71 -18.30 -1.49
CA ILE A 73 7.19 -17.91 -2.80
C ILE A 73 5.79 -17.35 -2.59
N SER A 74 5.57 -16.08 -2.95
CA SER A 74 4.23 -15.48 -3.00
C SER A 74 3.59 -15.78 -4.35
N MET A 75 2.33 -16.14 -4.30
CA MET A 75 1.51 -16.52 -5.45
C MET A 75 0.14 -15.89 -5.35
N GLN A 76 -0.50 -15.63 -6.49
CA GLN A 76 -1.86 -15.11 -6.56
C GLN A 76 -2.65 -15.76 -7.69
N THR A 77 -3.98 -15.62 -7.65
CA THR A 77 -4.86 -15.93 -8.78
C THR A 77 -4.63 -14.91 -9.92
N LEU A 78 -4.97 -15.27 -11.16
CA LEU A 78 -4.77 -14.38 -12.33
C LEU A 78 -5.50 -13.04 -12.15
N ASP A 79 -6.72 -13.08 -11.62
CA ASP A 79 -7.54 -11.89 -11.33
C ASP A 79 -7.11 -11.12 -10.08
N GLY A 80 -6.10 -11.61 -9.35
CA GLY A 80 -5.62 -11.01 -8.10
C GLY A 80 -6.64 -11.05 -6.95
N SER A 81 -7.74 -11.80 -7.07
CA SER A 81 -8.76 -11.88 -6.01
C SER A 81 -8.23 -12.55 -4.74
N LYS A 82 -7.32 -13.52 -4.87
CA LYS A 82 -6.69 -14.25 -3.77
C LYS A 82 -5.19 -14.34 -3.96
N ALA A 83 -4.48 -14.30 -2.82
CA ALA A 83 -3.03 -14.51 -2.78
C ALA A 83 -2.62 -15.24 -1.50
N PHE A 84 -1.50 -15.91 -1.56
CA PHE A 84 -0.94 -16.70 -0.46
C PHE A 84 0.57 -16.85 -0.62
N SER A 85 1.25 -17.30 0.43
CA SER A 85 2.66 -17.68 0.35
C SER A 85 2.85 -19.17 0.56
N VAL A 86 3.89 -19.70 -0.07
CA VAL A 86 4.35 -21.07 0.12
C VAL A 86 5.77 -21.02 0.66
N PRO A 87 5.97 -21.30 1.96
CA PRO A 87 7.31 -21.49 2.50
C PRO A 87 7.98 -22.74 1.90
N VAL A 88 9.21 -22.59 1.40
CA VAL A 88 9.95 -23.65 0.71
C VAL A 88 11.37 -23.76 1.25
N ASP A 89 11.92 -24.97 1.30
CA ASP A 89 13.33 -25.18 1.65
C ASP A 89 14.18 -25.42 0.40
N ILE A 90 14.06 -24.52 -0.55
CA ILE A 90 14.90 -24.43 -1.74
C ILE A 90 15.49 -23.03 -1.85
N GLU A 91 16.68 -22.96 -2.43
CA GLU A 91 17.36 -21.73 -2.78
C GLU A 91 17.29 -21.52 -4.29
N SER A 92 17.37 -20.26 -4.73
CA SER A 92 17.27 -19.88 -6.14
C SER A 92 15.97 -20.40 -6.79
N SER A 93 14.87 -20.26 -6.05
CA SER A 93 13.54 -20.70 -6.49
C SER A 93 13.14 -20.04 -7.81
N PHE A 94 13.65 -18.82 -8.08
CA PHE A 94 13.40 -18.07 -9.33
C PHE A 94 13.78 -18.84 -10.60
N ALA A 95 14.74 -19.76 -10.52
CA ALA A 95 15.17 -20.53 -11.67
C ALA A 95 14.10 -21.54 -12.17
N SER A 96 13.16 -21.89 -11.31
CA SER A 96 12.06 -22.80 -11.62
C SER A 96 10.68 -22.17 -11.49
N TYR A 97 10.56 -21.15 -10.65
CA TYR A 97 9.32 -20.47 -10.30
C TYR A 97 9.53 -18.97 -10.46
N GLU A 98 9.82 -18.55 -11.70
CA GLU A 98 9.95 -17.12 -12.05
C GLU A 98 8.61 -16.40 -11.96
N PRO A 99 8.61 -15.08 -11.69
CA PRO A 99 7.39 -14.28 -11.73
C PRO A 99 6.63 -14.41 -13.06
N GLY A 100 5.30 -14.50 -12.99
CA GLY A 100 4.42 -14.81 -14.12
C GLY A 100 4.23 -16.31 -14.38
N ARG A 101 5.04 -17.17 -13.78
CA ARG A 101 4.91 -18.63 -13.97
C ARG A 101 3.60 -19.12 -13.38
N LYS A 102 2.76 -19.74 -14.23
CA LYS A 102 1.60 -20.50 -13.79
C LYS A 102 2.03 -21.82 -13.14
N VAL A 103 1.43 -22.13 -12.00
CA VAL A 103 1.66 -23.37 -11.27
C VAL A 103 0.35 -24.02 -10.87
N PHE A 104 0.37 -25.35 -10.78
CA PHE A 104 -0.68 -26.17 -10.19
C PHE A 104 -0.18 -26.72 -8.85
N ILE A 105 -0.95 -26.54 -7.79
CA ILE A 105 -0.59 -27.04 -6.47
C ILE A 105 -1.53 -28.18 -6.09
N LYS A 106 -0.96 -29.36 -5.89
CA LYS A 106 -1.65 -30.53 -5.36
C LYS A 106 -1.80 -30.35 -3.87
N MET A 107 -3.02 -30.16 -3.40
CA MET A 107 -3.31 -29.76 -2.03
C MET A 107 -3.25 -30.91 -1.02
N GLN A 108 -3.46 -32.13 -1.46
CA GLN A 108 -3.54 -33.28 -0.56
C GLN A 108 -2.27 -33.43 0.30
N ASN A 109 -2.45 -33.57 1.60
CA ASN A 109 -1.42 -33.63 2.65
C ASN A 109 -0.61 -32.36 2.86
N LEU A 110 -0.94 -31.24 2.22
CA LEU A 110 -0.43 -29.94 2.58
C LEU A 110 -1.20 -29.36 3.80
N TYR A 111 -0.63 -28.35 4.40
CA TYR A 111 -1.21 -27.65 5.54
C TYR A 111 -1.48 -26.20 5.16
N THR A 112 -2.55 -25.67 5.71
CA THR A 112 -2.93 -24.25 5.54
C THR A 112 -3.05 -23.57 6.88
N ASP A 113 -2.68 -22.29 6.93
CA ASP A 113 -2.99 -21.39 8.05
C ASP A 113 -3.09 -19.94 7.56
N VAL A 114 -3.47 -19.04 8.46
CA VAL A 114 -3.35 -17.59 8.29
C VAL A 114 -2.37 -17.08 9.34
N SER A 115 -1.29 -16.47 8.89
CA SER A 115 -0.28 -15.85 9.74
C SER A 115 -0.12 -14.37 9.41
N PHE A 116 -0.26 -13.52 10.42
CA PHE A 116 -0.24 -12.06 10.25
C PHE A 116 -1.16 -11.57 9.11
N GLY A 117 -2.37 -12.12 9.02
CA GLY A 117 -3.35 -11.79 7.99
C GLY A 117 -3.14 -12.47 6.63
N GLY A 118 -1.98 -13.05 6.36
CA GLY A 118 -1.65 -13.71 5.10
C GLY A 118 -1.90 -15.22 5.13
N MET A 119 -2.57 -15.75 4.11
CA MET A 119 -2.73 -17.19 3.92
C MET A 119 -1.39 -17.84 3.56
N ARG A 120 -1.11 -18.99 4.18
CA ARG A 120 0.05 -19.84 3.83
C ARG A 120 -0.40 -21.26 3.49
N ILE A 121 0.30 -21.86 2.53
CA ILE A 121 0.17 -23.27 2.14
C ILE A 121 1.56 -23.91 2.24
N GLY A 122 1.72 -25.02 2.94
CA GLY A 122 3.05 -25.62 3.08
C GLY A 122 3.05 -26.95 3.84
N GLY A 123 4.19 -27.26 4.44
CA GLY A 123 4.36 -28.42 5.31
C GLY A 123 3.91 -28.13 6.75
N LEU A 124 3.93 -29.13 7.61
CA LEU A 124 3.75 -28.92 9.04
C LEU A 124 5.09 -28.53 9.68
N PHE A 125 5.07 -27.48 10.49
CA PHE A 125 6.14 -27.14 11.41
C PHE A 125 5.58 -27.12 12.83
N VAL A 126 6.31 -27.71 13.76
CA VAL A 126 6.00 -27.68 15.18
C VAL A 126 7.17 -27.01 15.91
N SER A 127 6.88 -25.91 16.57
CA SER A 127 7.90 -25.16 17.34
C SER A 127 8.40 -25.95 18.54
N THR A 128 9.49 -25.50 19.15
CA THR A 128 10.00 -26.08 20.42
C THR A 128 8.99 -25.96 21.59
N SER A 129 8.03 -25.04 21.49
CA SER A 129 6.92 -24.86 22.43
C SER A 129 5.69 -25.68 22.08
N ASN A 130 5.80 -26.67 21.17
CA ASN A 130 4.70 -27.49 20.65
C ASN A 130 3.56 -26.71 19.98
N ILE A 131 3.85 -25.55 19.40
CA ILE A 131 2.87 -24.78 18.63
C ILE A 131 3.01 -25.14 17.16
N PRO A 132 1.98 -25.76 16.55
CA PRO A 132 1.99 -26.10 15.13
C PRO A 132 1.69 -24.89 14.28
N SER A 133 2.31 -24.82 13.10
CA SER A 133 2.08 -23.80 12.06
C SER A 133 2.45 -24.34 10.68
N VAL A 134 2.10 -23.60 9.63
CA VAL A 134 2.61 -23.92 8.28
C VAL A 134 4.11 -23.65 8.25
N GLY A 135 4.85 -24.68 7.81
CA GLY A 135 6.29 -24.68 7.64
C GLY A 135 6.73 -24.89 6.20
N ARG A 136 8.04 -24.91 6.01
CA ARG A 136 8.64 -25.06 4.68
C ARG A 136 8.38 -26.46 4.09
N LEU A 137 8.06 -26.48 2.80
CA LEU A 137 8.11 -27.71 2.00
C LEU A 137 9.57 -28.06 1.72
N SER A 138 9.95 -29.30 1.97
CA SER A 138 11.23 -29.83 1.53
C SER A 138 11.34 -29.81 0.00
N ARG A 139 12.56 -29.88 -0.53
CA ARG A 139 12.78 -29.94 -1.99
C ARG A 139 11.92 -31.00 -2.68
N THR A 140 11.82 -32.19 -2.11
CA THR A 140 11.01 -33.28 -2.65
C THR A 140 9.52 -32.95 -2.64
N GLN A 141 9.03 -32.34 -1.54
CA GLN A 141 7.64 -31.92 -1.46
C GLN A 141 7.33 -30.82 -2.45
N VAL A 142 8.22 -29.83 -2.63
CA VAL A 142 8.06 -28.78 -3.65
C VAL A 142 7.90 -29.41 -5.04
N GLN A 143 8.79 -30.35 -5.42
CA GLN A 143 8.76 -31.03 -6.73
C GLN A 143 7.50 -31.84 -6.94
N SER A 144 6.96 -32.47 -5.90
CA SER A 144 5.76 -33.31 -6.00
C SER A 144 4.45 -32.55 -5.90
N SER A 145 4.44 -31.40 -5.24
CA SER A 145 3.22 -30.66 -4.96
C SER A 145 3.05 -29.39 -5.81
N ILE A 146 4.15 -28.71 -6.19
CA ILE A 146 4.09 -27.48 -6.99
C ILE A 146 4.54 -27.78 -8.42
N ILE A 147 3.60 -28.02 -9.31
CA ILE A 147 3.84 -28.46 -10.69
C ILE A 147 3.79 -27.23 -11.61
N LYS A 148 4.88 -26.97 -12.33
CA LYS A 148 4.97 -25.87 -13.28
C LYS A 148 4.14 -26.16 -14.53
N SER A 149 3.40 -25.17 -15.00
CA SER A 149 2.92 -25.09 -16.38
C SER A 149 3.99 -24.46 -17.29
N CYS A 150 3.87 -24.66 -18.59
CA CYS A 150 4.68 -23.93 -19.57
C CYS A 150 4.25 -22.47 -19.72
N THR A 151 3.09 -22.11 -19.22
CA THR A 151 2.56 -20.74 -19.29
C THR A 151 3.31 -19.80 -18.35
N VAL A 152 3.82 -18.71 -18.91
CA VAL A 152 4.32 -17.55 -18.18
C VAL A 152 3.57 -16.35 -18.71
N VAL A 153 2.79 -15.69 -17.87
CA VAL A 153 2.08 -14.46 -18.24
C VAL A 153 2.98 -13.24 -18.01
N ASN A 154 2.67 -12.16 -18.71
CA ASN A 154 3.32 -10.88 -18.41
C ASN A 154 2.90 -10.44 -17.00
N GLU A 155 3.85 -9.94 -16.21
CA GLU A 155 3.58 -9.42 -14.86
C GLU A 155 2.59 -8.24 -14.86
N ASP A 156 2.47 -7.51 -15.96
CA ASP A 156 1.47 -6.44 -16.12
C ASP A 156 0.02 -6.95 -16.14
N GLU A 157 -0.18 -8.24 -16.39
CA GLU A 157 -1.49 -8.90 -16.26
C GLU A 157 -1.82 -9.29 -14.80
N LEU A 158 -0.81 -9.33 -13.94
CA LEU A 158 -0.94 -9.74 -12.53
C LEU A 158 -0.95 -8.56 -11.57
N VAL A 159 -0.30 -7.45 -11.95
CA VAL A 159 -0.10 -6.30 -11.07
C VAL A 159 -1.40 -5.53 -10.86
N GLN A 160 -1.67 -5.18 -9.61
CA GLN A 160 -2.75 -4.25 -9.24
C GLN A 160 -2.15 -2.89 -8.87
N THR A 161 -2.69 -1.83 -9.46
CA THR A 161 -2.31 -0.46 -9.06
C THR A 161 -3.20 -0.02 -7.90
N LEU A 162 -2.59 0.32 -6.78
CA LEU A 162 -3.28 0.75 -5.56
C LEU A 162 -2.64 2.03 -5.00
N SER A 163 -3.43 2.83 -4.28
CA SER A 163 -2.91 3.83 -3.35
C SER A 163 -2.37 3.15 -2.09
N ILE A 164 -1.60 3.87 -1.26
CA ILE A 164 -1.11 3.30 0.01
C ILE A 164 -2.28 2.96 0.93
N SER A 165 -3.34 3.77 0.99
CA SER A 165 -4.50 3.48 1.83
C SER A 165 -5.25 2.21 1.40
N GLU A 166 -5.39 1.98 0.11
CA GLU A 166 -5.99 0.74 -0.42
C GLU A 166 -5.09 -0.47 -0.20
N LEU A 167 -3.76 -0.28 -0.30
CA LEU A 167 -2.78 -1.34 -0.08
C LEU A 167 -2.87 -1.92 1.33
N LEU A 168 -3.05 -1.08 2.36
CA LEU A 168 -2.97 -1.45 3.78
C LEU A 168 -4.19 -2.27 4.24
N ASN A 169 -4.41 -3.40 3.59
CA ASN A 169 -5.48 -4.34 3.85
C ASN A 169 -4.95 -5.78 3.75
N ASP A 170 -5.38 -6.65 4.66
CA ASP A 170 -4.95 -8.06 4.69
C ASP A 170 -5.26 -8.81 3.39
N SER A 171 -6.31 -8.40 2.67
CA SER A 171 -6.68 -8.97 1.36
C SER A 171 -5.61 -8.75 0.27
N ASN A 172 -4.66 -7.83 0.48
CA ASN A 172 -3.58 -7.51 -0.45
C ASN A 172 -2.24 -8.19 -0.09
N ILE A 173 -2.16 -8.89 1.04
CA ILE A 173 -0.95 -9.62 1.44
C ILE A 173 -0.64 -10.71 0.40
N ASN A 174 0.63 -10.79 -0.01
CA ASN A 174 1.18 -11.67 -1.05
C ASN A 174 0.79 -11.32 -2.50
N LYS A 175 0.05 -10.24 -2.76
CA LYS A 175 -0.23 -9.77 -4.13
C LYS A 175 0.91 -8.95 -4.70
N LEU A 176 1.03 -8.97 -6.03
CA LEU A 176 1.86 -8.04 -6.78
C LEU A 176 1.12 -6.72 -6.94
N VAL A 177 1.68 -5.67 -6.38
CA VAL A 177 1.09 -4.32 -6.40
C VAL A 177 2.09 -3.31 -6.96
N GLU A 178 1.59 -2.34 -7.71
CA GLU A 178 2.32 -1.14 -8.10
C GLU A 178 1.71 0.07 -7.40
N LEU A 179 2.55 0.78 -6.64
CA LEU A 179 2.23 2.08 -6.05
C LEU A 179 2.67 3.17 -7.01
N ASN A 180 1.81 4.15 -7.27
CA ASN A 180 2.11 5.31 -8.12
C ASN A 180 2.26 6.59 -7.27
N ALA A 181 3.00 7.57 -7.79
CA ALA A 181 3.22 8.85 -7.16
C ALA A 181 3.68 8.71 -5.69
N VAL A 182 4.62 7.80 -5.44
CA VAL A 182 5.23 7.58 -4.13
C VAL A 182 6.68 8.09 -4.12
N GLN A 183 7.16 8.39 -2.94
CA GLN A 183 8.55 8.76 -2.68
C GLN A 183 8.97 8.31 -1.29
N PHE A 184 10.29 8.21 -1.05
CA PHE A 184 10.78 8.00 0.30
C PHE A 184 10.64 9.28 1.13
N VAL A 185 10.35 9.13 2.44
CA VAL A 185 10.33 10.28 3.36
C VAL A 185 11.73 10.90 3.49
N GLU A 186 11.81 12.18 3.90
CA GLU A 186 13.09 12.90 4.05
C GLU A 186 14.12 12.15 4.90
N ALA A 187 13.68 11.48 5.96
CA ALA A 187 14.56 10.71 6.86
C ALA A 187 15.29 9.54 6.19
N ALA A 188 14.83 9.10 5.01
CA ALA A 188 15.45 8.04 4.23
C ALA A 188 16.46 8.57 3.20
N LEU A 189 16.42 9.86 2.86
CA LEU A 189 17.34 10.45 1.90
C LEU A 189 18.76 10.41 2.47
N ASP A 190 19.77 10.38 1.60
CA ASP A 190 21.18 10.20 1.97
C ASP A 190 21.50 8.89 2.73
N LYS A 191 20.55 7.95 2.75
CA LYS A 191 20.72 6.61 3.28
C LYS A 191 20.86 5.58 2.15
N THR A 192 21.34 4.40 2.51
CA THR A 192 21.22 3.21 1.66
C THR A 192 19.92 2.47 1.95
N TYR A 193 19.51 1.60 1.03
CA TYR A 193 18.30 0.79 1.24
C TYR A 193 18.38 -0.09 2.49
N TYR A 194 19.57 -0.59 2.84
CA TYR A 194 19.86 -1.23 4.10
C TYR A 194 20.90 -0.43 4.87
N VAL A 195 20.64 -0.15 6.13
CA VAL A 195 21.54 0.58 7.02
C VAL A 195 21.81 -0.27 8.26
N GLU A 196 23.03 -0.79 8.39
CA GLU A 196 23.39 -1.62 9.53
C GLU A 196 23.35 -0.81 10.83
N GLY A 197 22.76 -1.38 11.87
CA GLY A 197 22.70 -0.77 13.21
C GLY A 197 21.77 0.43 13.36
N ALA A 198 21.01 0.80 12.31
CA ALA A 198 20.03 1.88 12.44
C ALA A 198 18.84 1.45 13.32
N SER A 199 18.19 2.41 13.98
CA SER A 199 17.04 2.16 14.86
C SER A 199 15.84 1.54 14.14
N ASN A 200 15.71 1.79 12.83
CA ASN A 200 14.70 1.20 11.96
C ASN A 200 15.17 -0.09 11.27
N THR A 201 16.34 -0.65 11.66
CA THR A 201 16.83 -1.93 11.17
C THR A 201 16.51 -3.03 12.19
N VAL A 202 15.61 -3.92 11.81
CA VAL A 202 15.09 -4.99 12.65
C VAL A 202 15.07 -6.31 11.89
N GLY A 203 15.56 -7.39 12.52
CA GLY A 203 15.56 -8.73 11.93
C GLY A 203 16.35 -8.83 10.62
N GLY A 204 17.49 -8.11 10.52
CA GLY A 204 18.36 -8.13 9.34
C GLY A 204 17.81 -7.38 8.12
N ALA A 205 16.86 -6.47 8.32
CA ALA A 205 16.33 -5.62 7.25
C ALA A 205 16.04 -4.20 7.77
N THR A 206 16.17 -3.19 6.92
CA THR A 206 15.85 -1.80 7.21
C THR A 206 14.43 -1.47 6.75
N ASN A 207 13.70 -0.75 7.58
CA ASN A 207 12.33 -0.28 7.36
C ASN A 207 12.36 1.24 7.06
N HIS A 208 12.50 1.62 5.80
CA HIS A 208 12.23 3.00 5.37
C HIS A 208 10.73 3.22 5.21
N LEU A 209 10.30 4.48 5.16
CA LEU A 209 8.92 4.81 4.86
C LEU A 209 8.80 5.34 3.43
N LEU A 210 7.82 4.84 2.70
CA LEU A 210 7.29 5.47 1.49
C LEU A 210 6.09 6.31 1.87
N VAL A 211 5.92 7.43 1.21
CA VAL A 211 4.76 8.32 1.32
C VAL A 211 4.20 8.58 -0.06
N ASP A 212 2.89 8.58 -0.20
CA ASP A 212 2.19 9.00 -1.42
C ASP A 212 1.78 10.48 -1.37
N ASN A 213 1.18 10.96 -2.44
CA ASN A 213 0.71 12.34 -2.53
C ASN A 213 -0.46 12.66 -1.58
N SER A 214 -1.15 11.66 -1.03
CA SER A 214 -2.18 11.85 0.00
C SER A 214 -1.60 11.93 1.42
N GLY A 215 -0.28 11.73 1.59
CA GLY A 215 0.39 11.71 2.89
C GLY A 215 0.32 10.39 3.64
N GLN A 216 -0.33 9.38 3.05
CA GLN A 216 -0.32 8.04 3.62
C GLN A 216 1.06 7.42 3.44
N ASN A 217 1.46 6.60 4.42
CA ASN A 217 2.76 5.96 4.38
C ASN A 217 2.68 4.44 4.59
N VAL A 218 3.69 3.74 4.08
CA VAL A 218 3.89 2.31 4.28
C VAL A 218 5.37 2.02 4.50
N ILE A 219 5.68 1.01 5.31
CA ILE A 219 7.04 0.54 5.48
C ILE A 219 7.53 -0.07 4.16
N PHE A 220 8.65 0.44 3.65
CA PHE A 220 9.43 -0.17 2.58
C PHE A 220 10.57 -0.95 3.22
N ARG A 221 10.50 -2.29 3.13
CA ARG A 221 11.44 -3.17 3.83
C ARG A 221 12.48 -3.73 2.89
N THR A 222 13.76 -3.54 3.23
CA THR A 222 14.90 -4.07 2.47
C THR A 222 15.79 -4.93 3.35
N SER A 223 15.97 -6.19 2.96
CA SER A 223 16.88 -7.14 3.60
C SER A 223 18.34 -6.77 3.33
N SER A 224 19.22 -7.07 4.30
CA SER A 224 20.68 -6.97 4.10
C SER A 224 21.21 -7.82 2.93
N PHE A 225 20.44 -8.84 2.52
CA PHE A 225 20.79 -9.72 1.39
C PHE A 225 20.26 -9.22 0.04
N ALA A 226 19.48 -8.14 0.01
CA ALA A 226 19.00 -7.59 -1.26
C ALA A 226 20.19 -7.12 -2.12
N ALA A 227 20.16 -7.45 -3.41
CA ALA A 227 21.24 -7.08 -4.34
C ALA A 227 21.47 -5.56 -4.43
N TYR A 228 20.47 -4.78 -4.04
CA TYR A 228 20.54 -3.30 -4.00
C TYR A 228 20.66 -2.73 -2.58
N ALA A 229 20.85 -3.57 -1.55
CA ALA A 229 20.89 -3.17 -0.14
C ALA A 229 21.85 -2.00 0.14
N GLY A 230 23.08 -2.05 -0.41
CA GLY A 230 24.08 -1.02 -0.23
C GLY A 230 23.97 0.19 -1.17
N LYS A 231 22.97 0.25 -2.04
CA LYS A 231 22.77 1.39 -2.94
C LYS A 231 22.06 2.53 -2.23
N PRO A 232 22.32 3.79 -2.63
CA PRO A 232 21.56 4.94 -2.14
C PRO A 232 20.08 4.80 -2.45
N VAL A 233 19.24 5.22 -1.52
CA VAL A 233 17.80 5.35 -1.75
C VAL A 233 17.56 6.37 -2.87
N GLN A 234 16.66 6.05 -3.82
CA GLN A 234 16.30 6.99 -4.88
C GLN A 234 15.55 8.19 -4.29
N THR A 235 15.95 9.38 -4.70
CA THR A 235 15.48 10.64 -4.11
C THR A 235 14.26 11.25 -4.80
N GLY A 236 13.89 10.79 -5.97
CA GLY A 236 12.72 11.25 -6.73
C GLY A 236 11.39 10.71 -6.24
N SER A 237 10.36 10.95 -7.01
CA SER A 237 9.05 10.32 -6.90
C SER A 237 8.76 9.42 -8.11
N GLY A 238 7.72 8.59 -8.05
CA GLY A 238 7.37 7.75 -9.19
C GLY A 238 6.62 6.49 -8.78
N LYS A 239 7.03 5.37 -9.37
CA LYS A 239 6.36 4.08 -9.20
C LYS A 239 7.25 3.09 -8.46
N ILE A 240 6.65 2.28 -7.63
CA ILE A 240 7.32 1.11 -7.03
C ILE A 240 6.41 -0.10 -7.14
N ARG A 241 6.95 -1.18 -7.70
CA ARG A 241 6.28 -2.48 -7.75
C ARG A 241 6.83 -3.38 -6.65
N GLY A 242 5.97 -4.17 -6.01
CA GLY A 242 6.39 -5.04 -4.92
C GLY A 242 5.28 -5.94 -4.40
N ILE A 243 5.60 -6.64 -3.34
CA ILE A 243 4.69 -7.54 -2.64
C ILE A 243 4.38 -6.97 -1.27
N LEU A 244 3.11 -6.92 -0.89
CA LEU A 244 2.73 -6.60 0.47
C LEU A 244 2.93 -7.82 1.37
N THR A 245 3.59 -7.61 2.48
CA THR A 245 3.71 -8.56 3.60
C THR A 245 3.25 -7.90 4.89
N ARG A 246 3.06 -8.68 5.94
CA ARG A 246 2.74 -8.16 7.26
C ARG A 246 3.51 -8.91 8.35
N PHE A 247 3.98 -8.18 9.34
CA PHE A 247 4.56 -8.76 10.54
C PHE A 247 3.97 -8.05 11.76
N ASN A 248 3.33 -8.79 12.65
CA ASN A 248 2.48 -8.26 13.71
C ASN A 248 1.43 -7.29 13.15
N ASN A 249 1.49 -6.02 13.54
CA ASN A 249 0.58 -4.97 13.07
C ASN A 249 1.14 -4.16 11.91
N ASP A 250 2.39 -4.42 11.49
CA ASP A 250 3.09 -3.61 10.51
C ASP A 250 2.95 -4.21 9.11
N TYR A 251 2.29 -3.50 8.22
CA TYR A 251 2.34 -3.78 6.80
C TYR A 251 3.69 -3.36 6.23
N GLN A 252 4.29 -4.23 5.43
CA GLN A 252 5.62 -4.06 4.84
C GLN A 252 5.55 -4.30 3.35
N PHE A 253 5.93 -3.30 2.56
CA PHE A 253 6.02 -3.38 1.12
C PHE A 253 7.44 -3.74 0.71
N VAL A 254 7.59 -4.79 -0.09
CA VAL A 254 8.88 -5.41 -0.40
C VAL A 254 9.09 -5.44 -1.91
N ALA A 255 10.04 -4.66 -2.43
CA ALA A 255 10.45 -4.74 -3.83
C ALA A 255 11.28 -5.99 -4.06
N ARG A 256 11.06 -6.67 -5.19
CA ARG A 256 11.77 -7.92 -5.54
C ARG A 256 13.16 -7.63 -6.10
N TYR A 257 13.25 -6.55 -6.91
CA TYR A 257 14.45 -6.10 -7.60
C TYR A 257 14.61 -4.59 -7.47
N GLU A 258 15.81 -4.09 -7.73
CA GLU A 258 16.01 -2.65 -7.87
C GLU A 258 15.19 -2.06 -9.04
N SER A 259 15.04 -2.82 -10.14
CA SER A 259 14.23 -2.40 -11.30
C SER A 259 12.74 -2.24 -11.02
N ASP A 260 12.26 -2.75 -9.90
CA ASP A 260 10.90 -2.52 -9.40
C ASP A 260 10.72 -1.09 -8.84
N ILE A 261 11.84 -0.38 -8.56
CA ILE A 261 11.86 0.96 -7.99
C ILE A 261 12.16 1.95 -9.11
N LYS A 262 11.16 2.76 -9.50
CA LYS A 262 11.23 3.74 -10.60
C LYS A 262 10.81 5.11 -10.07
N LEU A 263 11.65 5.71 -9.23
CA LEU A 263 11.45 7.04 -8.68
C LEU A 263 12.24 8.06 -9.51
N ASP A 264 11.94 8.14 -10.80
CA ASP A 264 12.63 8.90 -11.82
C ASP A 264 11.98 10.26 -12.14
N GLN A 265 10.90 10.59 -11.44
CA GLN A 265 10.23 11.87 -11.54
C GLN A 265 10.74 12.85 -10.48
N PRO A 266 10.56 14.16 -10.66
CA PRO A 266 10.86 15.14 -9.63
C PRO A 266 10.17 14.75 -8.31
N ARG A 267 10.85 15.03 -7.19
CA ARG A 267 10.28 14.82 -5.87
C ARG A 267 9.03 15.66 -5.70
N LEU A 268 8.00 15.10 -5.09
CA LEU A 268 6.81 15.84 -4.71
C LEU A 268 7.22 17.02 -3.82
N ALA A 269 6.79 18.21 -4.18
CA ALA A 269 7.09 19.41 -3.40
C ALA A 269 6.53 19.27 -1.97
N PRO A 270 7.22 19.83 -0.95
CA PRO A 270 6.64 19.90 0.38
C PRO A 270 5.37 20.77 0.34
N PRO A 271 4.40 20.54 1.25
CA PRO A 271 3.24 21.39 1.34
C PRO A 271 3.68 22.84 1.66
N PHE A 272 3.06 23.82 0.98
CA PHE A 272 3.31 25.23 1.24
C PHE A 272 2.42 25.77 2.37
N PHE A 273 1.41 25.00 2.78
CA PHE A 273 0.59 25.28 3.96
C PHE A 273 0.33 23.95 4.69
N THR A 274 0.43 23.96 6.01
CA THR A 274 0.16 22.80 6.87
C THR A 274 -0.55 23.23 8.15
N GLU A 275 -1.63 22.52 8.51
CA GLU A 275 -2.27 22.59 9.81
C GLU A 275 -2.50 21.18 10.36
N ASN A 276 -1.82 20.87 11.46
CA ASN A 276 -1.88 19.57 12.13
C ASN A 276 -2.60 19.62 13.48
N PHE A 277 -3.23 20.75 13.80
CA PHE A 277 -3.98 21.00 15.04
C PHE A 277 -3.20 20.86 16.35
N GLU A 278 -1.92 20.51 16.32
CA GLU A 278 -1.09 20.28 17.52
C GLU A 278 -0.87 21.56 18.33
N SER A 279 -1.01 22.73 17.71
CA SER A 279 -0.89 24.05 18.35
C SER A 279 -2.11 24.44 19.21
N LEU A 280 -3.23 23.68 19.13
CA LEU A 280 -4.43 23.96 19.91
C LEU A 280 -4.11 23.93 21.41
N PRO A 281 -4.44 25.00 22.17
CA PRO A 281 -4.03 25.13 23.57
C PRO A 281 -4.83 24.20 24.50
N ASN A 282 -6.10 23.97 24.19
CA ASN A 282 -7.01 23.17 24.99
C ASN A 282 -7.78 22.20 24.09
N THR A 283 -8.19 21.05 24.66
CA THR A 283 -8.97 20.01 24.00
C THR A 283 -10.03 19.45 24.94
N GLY A 284 -11.16 19.02 24.41
CA GLY A 284 -12.24 18.41 25.21
C GLY A 284 -13.63 18.66 24.64
N ASN A 285 -14.65 18.26 25.38
CA ASN A 285 -16.04 18.53 25.03
C ASN A 285 -16.31 20.04 25.11
N ASN A 286 -17.00 20.56 24.12
CA ASN A 286 -17.32 21.99 23.99
C ASN A 286 -16.08 22.93 24.01
N ILE A 287 -14.90 22.38 23.72
CA ILE A 287 -13.69 23.18 23.44
C ILE A 287 -13.59 23.33 21.94
N TRP A 288 -13.94 24.51 21.44
CA TRP A 288 -14.01 24.78 20.01
C TRP A 288 -12.61 24.96 19.39
N VAL A 289 -12.42 24.47 18.17
CA VAL A 289 -11.21 24.78 17.39
C VAL A 289 -11.09 26.29 17.25
N SER A 290 -9.96 26.83 17.67
CA SER A 290 -9.61 28.24 17.55
C SER A 290 -8.15 28.35 17.11
N LEU A 291 -7.94 28.64 15.84
CA LEU A 291 -6.63 28.76 15.19
C LEU A 291 -6.54 30.08 14.44
N PRO A 292 -5.36 30.71 14.35
CA PRO A 292 -5.17 31.96 13.62
C PRO A 292 -5.61 31.83 12.16
N GLY A 293 -6.49 32.72 11.73
CA GLY A 293 -6.99 32.76 10.35
C GLY A 293 -8.08 31.74 10.01
N TRP A 294 -8.34 30.76 10.87
CA TRP A 294 -9.44 29.82 10.69
C TRP A 294 -10.76 30.39 11.22
N SER A 295 -11.86 30.05 10.55
CA SER A 295 -13.20 30.35 11.04
C SER A 295 -13.92 29.05 11.42
N ASN A 296 -14.48 29.01 12.64
CA ASN A 296 -15.25 27.87 13.15
C ASN A 296 -16.64 28.34 13.53
N VAL A 297 -17.62 28.12 12.66
CA VAL A 297 -18.92 28.79 12.69
C VAL A 297 -20.05 27.78 12.68
N SER A 298 -21.00 27.97 13.62
CA SER A 298 -22.31 27.31 13.55
C SER A 298 -23.21 28.11 12.60
N MET A 299 -23.63 27.46 11.52
CA MET A 299 -24.58 28.02 10.56
C MET A 299 -26.03 27.79 11.00
N ASN A 300 -26.24 26.71 11.75
CA ASN A 300 -27.53 26.35 12.34
C ASN A 300 -27.27 25.54 13.61
N GLY A 301 -28.02 25.88 14.69
CA GLY A 301 -27.75 25.34 16.01
C GLY A 301 -26.64 26.11 16.74
N THR A 302 -26.01 25.45 17.70
CA THR A 302 -24.93 26.05 18.52
C THR A 302 -23.61 25.32 18.35
N GLU A 303 -23.64 24.13 17.75
CA GLU A 303 -22.48 23.24 17.64
C GLU A 303 -21.44 23.77 16.65
N ARG A 304 -20.17 23.53 17.00
CA ARG A 304 -19.00 23.88 16.21
C ARG A 304 -17.99 22.74 16.23
N TRP A 305 -16.99 22.79 15.39
CA TRP A 305 -15.89 21.84 15.41
C TRP A 305 -15.12 21.92 16.73
N GLU A 306 -15.00 20.81 17.42
CA GLU A 306 -14.31 20.68 18.69
C GLU A 306 -12.83 20.36 18.50
N ALA A 307 -11.98 20.92 19.37
CA ALA A 307 -10.59 20.55 19.54
C ALA A 307 -10.51 19.27 20.40
N ARG A 308 -10.00 18.18 19.86
CA ARG A 308 -9.93 16.89 20.54
C ARG A 308 -8.51 16.37 20.62
N LEU A 309 -8.26 15.48 21.59
CA LEU A 309 -6.99 14.80 21.81
C LEU A 309 -7.22 13.31 22.02
N PHE A 310 -6.50 12.47 21.29
CA PHE A 310 -6.44 11.03 21.55
C PHE A 310 -5.04 10.51 21.21
N SER A 311 -4.45 9.71 22.10
CA SER A 311 -3.11 9.12 21.93
C SER A 311 -2.01 10.14 21.55
N ASN A 312 -2.02 11.31 22.20
CA ASN A 312 -1.11 12.44 21.95
C ASN A 312 -1.27 13.11 20.57
N ASN A 313 -2.34 12.86 19.85
CA ASN A 313 -2.68 13.52 18.59
C ASN A 313 -3.89 14.42 18.80
N LYS A 314 -3.77 15.72 18.45
CA LYS A 314 -4.86 16.68 18.45
C LYS A 314 -5.46 16.79 17.04
N TYR A 315 -6.77 16.98 16.98
CA TYR A 315 -7.52 17.04 15.72
C TYR A 315 -8.82 17.83 15.89
N ALA A 316 -9.43 18.21 14.79
CA ALA A 316 -10.77 18.79 14.78
C ALA A 316 -11.82 17.68 14.70
N GLN A 317 -12.85 17.74 15.54
CA GLN A 317 -13.94 16.75 15.56
C GLN A 317 -15.30 17.42 15.47
N MET A 318 -16.23 16.78 14.76
CA MET A 318 -17.63 17.20 14.71
C MET A 318 -18.57 15.99 14.72
N SER A 319 -19.69 16.13 15.43
CA SER A 319 -20.78 15.15 15.51
C SER A 319 -22.05 15.83 15.96
N ALA A 320 -23.21 15.35 15.49
CA ALA A 320 -24.50 15.77 16.02
C ALA A 320 -25.01 14.86 17.14
N PHE A 321 -24.23 13.83 17.52
CA PHE A 321 -24.60 12.89 18.58
C PHE A 321 -24.68 13.61 19.93
N GLY A 322 -25.83 13.47 20.60
CA GLY A 322 -26.03 14.00 21.96
C GLY A 322 -26.24 15.51 22.04
N THR A 323 -26.32 16.23 20.92
CA THR A 323 -26.51 17.69 20.90
C THR A 323 -27.93 18.12 21.22
N ASN A 324 -28.92 17.24 21.07
CA ASN A 324 -30.35 17.53 21.13
C ASN A 324 -30.82 18.56 20.08
N GLU A 325 -30.03 18.81 19.04
CA GLU A 325 -30.35 19.72 17.94
C GLU A 325 -30.94 18.95 16.75
N ASN A 326 -32.06 19.44 16.21
CA ASN A 326 -32.72 18.82 15.05
C ASN A 326 -32.09 19.20 13.72
N ASN A 327 -31.22 20.18 13.70
CA ASN A 327 -30.47 20.63 12.54
C ASN A 327 -29.14 21.23 12.99
N VAL A 328 -28.05 20.52 12.68
CA VAL A 328 -26.69 20.97 12.94
C VAL A 328 -26.05 21.25 11.59
N ASP A 329 -25.60 22.48 11.37
CA ASP A 329 -24.78 22.88 10.22
C ASP A 329 -23.60 23.67 10.75
N ALA A 330 -22.41 23.10 10.71
CA ALA A 330 -21.19 23.69 11.23
C ALA A 330 -20.08 23.69 10.17
N ARG A 331 -19.37 24.82 10.09
CA ARG A 331 -18.27 24.99 9.15
C ARG A 331 -16.96 25.29 9.85
N LEU A 332 -15.91 24.54 9.49
CA LEU A 332 -14.51 24.86 9.80
C LEU A 332 -13.85 25.31 8.50
N ILE A 333 -13.40 26.56 8.45
CA ILE A 333 -12.94 27.20 7.22
C ILE A 333 -11.47 27.58 7.39
N THR A 334 -10.65 27.25 6.41
CA THR A 334 -9.21 27.56 6.38
C THR A 334 -8.96 29.06 6.32
N PRO A 335 -7.75 29.54 6.62
CA PRO A 335 -7.28 30.84 6.13
C PRO A 335 -7.36 30.94 4.60
N ALA A 336 -7.19 32.14 4.05
CA ALA A 336 -7.05 32.34 2.62
C ALA A 336 -5.80 31.62 2.09
N ILE A 337 -5.97 30.81 1.05
CA ILE A 337 -4.93 30.06 0.37
C ILE A 337 -4.71 30.66 -1.02
N ASP A 338 -3.47 31.02 -1.34
CA ASP A 338 -3.10 31.51 -2.67
C ASP A 338 -2.72 30.33 -3.58
N LEU A 339 -3.58 30.00 -4.53
CA LEU A 339 -3.36 28.98 -5.55
C LEU A 339 -2.91 29.55 -6.90
N SER A 340 -2.86 30.89 -7.04
CA SER A 340 -2.60 31.56 -8.33
C SER A 340 -1.18 31.36 -8.86
N GLN A 341 -0.25 30.94 -8.01
CA GLN A 341 1.16 30.76 -8.35
C GLN A 341 1.51 29.37 -8.85
N PHE A 342 0.55 28.44 -8.86
CA PHE A 342 0.78 27.03 -9.21
C PHE A 342 0.06 26.66 -10.48
N THR A 343 0.69 25.78 -11.28
CA THR A 343 0.08 25.19 -12.48
C THR A 343 -0.81 23.99 -12.12
N SER A 344 -0.49 23.32 -11.03
CA SER A 344 -1.36 22.32 -10.41
C SER A 344 -1.31 22.46 -8.90
N SER A 345 -2.44 22.27 -8.25
CA SER A 345 -2.56 22.38 -6.80
C SER A 345 -3.49 21.31 -6.23
N PHE A 346 -3.15 20.86 -5.03
CA PHE A 346 -3.89 19.82 -4.34
C PHE A 346 -4.04 20.19 -2.87
N MET A 347 -5.14 19.75 -2.27
CA MET A 347 -5.29 19.69 -0.82
C MET A 347 -5.28 18.23 -0.39
N ARG A 348 -4.51 17.91 0.65
CA ARG A 348 -4.61 16.61 1.32
C ARG A 348 -4.95 16.80 2.78
N PHE A 349 -5.67 15.83 3.36
CA PHE A 349 -5.99 15.83 4.78
C PHE A 349 -6.34 14.42 5.24
N GLY A 350 -6.20 14.17 6.52
CA GLY A 350 -6.65 12.94 7.17
C GLY A 350 -8.10 13.06 7.63
N VAL A 351 -8.91 12.02 7.41
CA VAL A 351 -10.25 11.92 7.97
C VAL A 351 -10.46 10.59 8.67
N LYS A 352 -11.11 10.61 9.84
CA LYS A 352 -11.66 9.41 10.49
C LYS A 352 -13.16 9.54 10.63
N THR A 353 -13.84 8.40 10.52
CA THR A 353 -15.24 8.29 10.92
C THR A 353 -15.38 7.48 12.20
N GLY A 354 -16.50 7.68 12.88
CA GLY A 354 -16.94 6.85 13.98
C GLY A 354 -18.45 6.78 14.03
N PHE A 355 -18.98 5.59 14.32
CA PHE A 355 -20.41 5.35 14.47
C PHE A 355 -21.22 5.80 13.25
N TYR A 356 -20.76 5.40 12.07
CA TYR A 356 -21.35 5.80 10.80
C TYR A 356 -22.84 5.43 10.72
N ASN A 357 -23.68 6.41 10.45
CA ASN A 357 -25.11 6.26 10.17
C ASN A 357 -25.60 7.19 9.02
N GLY A 358 -24.67 7.74 8.26
CA GLY A 358 -24.94 8.60 7.11
C GLY A 358 -23.82 9.59 6.84
N VAL A 359 -23.79 10.17 5.64
CA VAL A 359 -22.80 11.18 5.25
C VAL A 359 -23.16 12.51 5.90
N GLY A 360 -22.28 13.00 6.77
CA GLY A 360 -22.44 14.31 7.44
C GLY A 360 -21.37 15.32 7.04
N LEU A 361 -20.20 14.89 6.51
CA LEU A 361 -19.09 15.77 6.15
C LEU A 361 -18.99 15.91 4.65
N THR A 362 -18.93 17.17 4.18
CA THR A 362 -18.61 17.58 2.82
C THR A 362 -17.55 18.66 2.81
N VAL A 363 -16.82 18.83 1.71
CA VAL A 363 -15.77 19.82 1.55
C VAL A 363 -16.16 20.81 0.45
N TRP A 364 -16.02 22.09 0.71
CA TRP A 364 -16.44 23.17 -0.18
C TRP A 364 -15.33 24.20 -0.35
N TYR A 365 -15.31 24.94 -1.44
CA TYR A 365 -14.44 26.09 -1.60
C TYR A 365 -15.21 27.35 -1.99
N SER A 366 -14.61 28.49 -1.67
CA SER A 366 -15.05 29.81 -2.12
C SER A 366 -13.85 30.65 -2.53
N THR A 367 -14.04 31.52 -3.52
CA THR A 367 -13.04 32.50 -3.96
C THR A 367 -13.50 33.93 -3.68
N ASP A 368 -14.73 34.11 -3.20
CA ASP A 368 -15.35 35.42 -2.89
C ASP A 368 -15.70 35.58 -1.41
N TYR A 369 -15.43 34.58 -0.55
CA TYR A 369 -15.55 34.75 0.90
C TYR A 369 -14.49 35.71 1.42
N ASN A 370 -14.90 36.60 2.36
CA ASN A 370 -14.06 37.67 2.88
C ASN A 370 -13.24 37.32 4.14
N GLY A 371 -13.41 36.10 4.68
CA GLY A 371 -12.72 35.64 5.88
C GLY A 371 -13.27 36.18 7.21
N GLY A 372 -14.40 36.85 7.21
CA GLY A 372 -14.92 37.56 8.39
C GLY A 372 -15.46 36.68 9.52
N GLY A 373 -15.70 35.38 9.27
CA GLY A 373 -16.01 34.42 10.33
C GLY A 373 -17.42 34.47 10.89
N THR A 374 -18.36 35.10 10.21
CA THR A 374 -19.78 35.14 10.63
C THR A 374 -20.67 34.35 9.68
N ALA A 375 -21.78 33.80 10.19
CA ALA A 375 -22.75 33.10 9.37
C ALA A 375 -23.32 33.97 8.22
N GLY A 376 -23.48 35.27 8.45
CA GLY A 376 -23.94 36.21 7.44
C GLY A 376 -22.97 36.34 6.27
N GLU A 377 -21.69 36.48 6.56
CA GLU A 377 -20.62 36.55 5.53
C GLU A 377 -20.44 35.25 4.78
N ILE A 378 -20.54 34.13 5.48
CA ILE A 378 -20.50 32.80 4.85
C ILE A 378 -21.67 32.60 3.89
N ASN A 379 -22.88 33.03 4.27
CA ASN A 379 -24.07 32.96 3.41
C ASN A 379 -24.04 33.95 2.24
N ALA A 380 -23.29 35.03 2.35
CA ALA A 380 -23.11 36.01 1.28
C ALA A 380 -22.13 35.56 0.20
N ALA A 381 -21.26 34.59 0.51
CA ALA A 381 -20.27 34.07 -0.40
C ALA A 381 -20.82 32.89 -1.23
N THR A 382 -20.20 32.67 -2.39
CA THR A 382 -20.49 31.54 -3.28
C THR A 382 -19.62 30.35 -2.86
N TRP A 383 -20.25 29.21 -2.61
CA TRP A 383 -19.57 27.98 -2.24
C TRP A 383 -19.82 26.88 -3.27
N THR A 384 -18.75 26.21 -3.70
CA THR A 384 -18.79 25.07 -4.61
C THR A 384 -18.28 23.84 -3.89
N GLU A 385 -19.03 22.72 -3.98
CA GLU A 385 -18.61 21.45 -3.37
C GLU A 385 -17.46 20.82 -4.14
N LEU A 386 -16.47 20.34 -3.41
CA LEU A 386 -15.33 19.60 -3.94
C LEU A 386 -15.60 18.10 -3.87
N PRO A 387 -15.31 17.35 -4.93
CA PRO A 387 -15.46 15.90 -4.90
C PRO A 387 -14.47 15.26 -3.94
N THR A 388 -14.96 14.40 -3.06
CA THR A 388 -14.15 13.63 -2.11
C THR A 388 -14.65 12.20 -2.02
N SER A 389 -13.79 11.27 -1.55
CA SER A 389 -14.18 9.89 -1.25
C SER A 389 -14.66 9.69 0.20
N ILE A 390 -14.96 10.75 0.94
CA ILE A 390 -15.42 10.68 2.35
C ILE A 390 -16.65 9.78 2.48
N ALA A 391 -17.58 9.82 1.53
CA ALA A 391 -18.80 9.01 1.56
C ALA A 391 -18.55 7.48 1.53
N SER A 392 -17.37 7.04 1.11
CA SER A 392 -16.98 5.62 1.12
C SER A 392 -16.47 5.11 2.47
N ILE A 393 -16.24 6.00 3.44
CA ILE A 393 -15.74 5.66 4.77
C ILE A 393 -16.95 5.42 5.68
N THR A 394 -17.19 4.17 6.06
CA THR A 394 -18.42 3.73 6.74
C THR A 394 -18.14 2.95 8.03
N ASP A 395 -17.11 3.35 8.80
CA ASP A 395 -16.75 2.65 10.04
C ASP A 395 -17.88 2.75 11.09
N THR A 396 -18.33 1.62 11.59
CA THR A 396 -19.39 1.51 12.61
C THR A 396 -18.90 1.76 14.04
N SER A 397 -17.59 1.84 14.22
CA SER A 397 -16.88 2.30 15.43
C SER A 397 -15.82 3.31 15.00
N TYR A 398 -15.08 3.89 15.94
CA TYR A 398 -13.95 4.74 15.53
C TYR A 398 -12.95 3.95 14.69
N ALA A 399 -12.63 4.48 13.50
CA ALA A 399 -11.55 3.96 12.67
C ALA A 399 -10.22 3.96 13.44
N THR A 400 -9.37 2.97 13.20
CA THR A 400 -8.05 2.88 13.85
C THR A 400 -7.11 3.98 13.35
N ASN A 401 -7.10 4.21 12.03
CA ASN A 401 -6.22 5.17 11.38
C ASN A 401 -7.01 6.26 10.65
N PHE A 402 -6.38 7.41 10.39
CA PHE A 402 -6.92 8.39 9.47
C PHE A 402 -6.80 7.87 8.02
N TYR A 403 -7.87 8.02 7.25
CA TYR A 403 -7.86 7.82 5.81
C TYR A 403 -7.35 9.10 5.14
N GLY A 404 -6.38 8.95 4.23
CA GLY A 404 -5.84 10.08 3.47
C GLY A 404 -6.81 10.49 2.36
N MET A 405 -7.19 11.76 2.36
CA MET A 405 -7.95 12.39 1.28
C MET A 405 -7.02 13.24 0.42
N LEU A 406 -7.19 13.15 -0.89
CA LEU A 406 -6.53 14.03 -1.85
C LEU A 406 -7.60 14.69 -2.72
N VAL A 407 -7.57 16.00 -2.77
CA VAL A 407 -8.52 16.82 -3.54
C VAL A 407 -7.75 17.64 -4.56
N ASP A 408 -8.10 17.48 -5.84
CA ASP A 408 -7.53 18.27 -6.93
C ASP A 408 -8.14 19.67 -6.93
N LEU A 409 -7.30 20.69 -6.79
CA LEU A 409 -7.66 22.11 -6.81
C LEU A 409 -7.10 22.81 -8.07
N SER A 410 -6.50 22.09 -9.01
CA SER A 410 -5.76 22.66 -10.15
C SER A 410 -6.62 23.54 -11.07
N SER A 411 -7.93 23.37 -11.06
CA SER A 411 -8.87 24.21 -11.81
C SER A 411 -9.13 25.57 -11.11
N ILE A 412 -8.65 25.77 -9.88
CA ILE A 412 -8.90 26.96 -9.07
C ILE A 412 -7.65 27.85 -9.08
N THR A 413 -7.65 28.91 -9.90
CA THR A 413 -6.48 29.78 -10.11
C THR A 413 -6.62 31.13 -9.39
N SER A 414 -7.12 31.13 -8.17
CA SER A 414 -7.35 32.34 -7.35
C SER A 414 -6.29 32.49 -6.27
N ASN A 415 -5.94 33.74 -5.94
CA ASN A 415 -5.09 34.06 -4.81
C ASN A 415 -5.86 34.18 -3.48
N ASN A 416 -7.16 33.94 -3.48
CA ASN A 416 -8.04 34.06 -2.32
C ASN A 416 -9.01 32.88 -2.29
N VAL A 417 -8.51 31.72 -1.91
CA VAL A 417 -9.29 30.47 -1.84
C VAL A 417 -9.48 30.08 -0.38
N TYR A 418 -10.71 29.87 0.03
CA TYR A 418 -11.05 29.32 1.34
C TYR A 418 -11.65 27.94 1.17
N ILE A 419 -11.22 26.98 1.99
CA ILE A 419 -11.79 25.63 2.04
C ILE A 419 -12.63 25.48 3.29
N SER A 420 -13.82 24.94 3.15
CA SER A 420 -14.77 24.70 4.25
C SER A 420 -15.04 23.22 4.43
N PHE A 421 -14.69 22.68 5.57
CA PHE A 421 -15.17 21.40 6.07
C PHE A 421 -16.56 21.63 6.67
N ARG A 422 -17.60 21.23 5.93
CA ARG A 422 -19.00 21.43 6.34
C ARG A 422 -19.57 20.15 6.90
N TYR A 423 -20.00 20.20 8.13
CA TYR A 423 -20.76 19.14 8.76
C TYR A 423 -22.25 19.46 8.76
N GLN A 424 -23.07 18.52 8.31
CA GLN A 424 -24.53 18.58 8.41
C GLN A 424 -25.07 17.31 9.05
N GLY A 425 -25.90 17.48 10.09
CA GLY A 425 -26.47 16.36 10.82
C GLY A 425 -27.64 16.78 11.70
N SER A 426 -28.12 15.84 12.50
CA SER A 426 -29.14 16.09 13.53
C SER A 426 -29.07 15.04 14.62
N SER A 427 -29.49 15.35 15.83
CA SER A 427 -29.53 14.43 16.96
C SER A 427 -30.42 13.19 16.72
N THR A 428 -31.37 13.26 15.79
CA THR A 428 -32.31 12.20 15.44
C THR A 428 -32.07 11.62 14.03
N GLY A 429 -31.07 12.13 13.30
CA GLY A 429 -30.73 11.71 11.93
C GLY A 429 -29.28 11.29 11.81
N VAL A 430 -28.52 12.02 10.97
CA VAL A 430 -27.08 11.75 10.79
C VAL A 430 -26.30 12.24 12.00
N THR A 431 -25.69 11.31 12.71
CA THR A 431 -24.85 11.56 13.90
C THR A 431 -23.42 11.08 13.73
N THR A 432 -23.04 10.59 12.54
CA THR A 432 -21.67 10.14 12.26
C THR A 432 -20.66 11.15 12.80
N THR A 433 -19.70 10.67 13.59
CA THR A 433 -18.59 11.50 14.06
C THR A 433 -17.51 11.55 12.99
N TYR A 434 -17.05 12.76 12.68
CA TYR A 434 -15.90 12.97 11.79
C TYR A 434 -14.77 13.65 12.55
N GLN A 435 -13.55 13.16 12.31
CA GLN A 435 -12.30 13.77 12.77
C GLN A 435 -11.50 14.20 11.54
N VAL A 436 -10.98 15.43 11.54
CA VAL A 436 -10.14 16.00 10.48
C VAL A 436 -8.79 16.38 11.07
N ASP A 437 -7.72 16.04 10.37
CA ASP A 437 -6.34 16.25 10.79
C ASP A 437 -5.41 16.44 9.59
N ASN A 438 -4.22 16.99 9.82
CA ASN A 438 -3.15 17.14 8.83
C ASN A 438 -3.63 17.75 7.50
N VAL A 439 -4.23 18.93 7.57
CA VAL A 439 -4.67 19.68 6.39
C VAL A 439 -3.45 20.34 5.75
N GLU A 440 -3.13 19.97 4.52
CA GLU A 440 -1.96 20.44 3.79
C GLU A 440 -2.33 20.86 2.37
N PHE A 441 -1.69 21.93 1.88
CA PHE A 441 -1.81 22.36 0.49
C PHE A 441 -0.47 22.21 -0.22
N LEU A 442 -0.53 21.58 -1.41
CA LEU A 442 0.61 21.31 -2.28
C LEU A 442 0.41 22.06 -3.59
N GLY A 443 1.51 22.54 -4.18
CA GLY A 443 1.52 23.22 -5.49
C GLY A 443 2.74 22.86 -6.30
N GLN A 444 2.57 22.80 -7.62
CA GLN A 444 3.62 22.55 -8.61
C GLN A 444 3.59 23.57 -9.73
#